data_4542c2de3ce6f86a3fcad9da488cab1a
#
_entry.id   4542c2de3ce6f86a3fcad9da488cab1a
#
_cell.length_a   1.000
_cell.length_b   1.000
_cell.length_c   1.000
_cell.angle_alpha   90.00
_cell.angle_beta   90.00
_cell.angle_gamma   90.00
#
_symmetry.space_group_name_H-M   'P 1'
#
loop_
_entity.id
_entity.type
_entity.pdbx_description
1 polymer ?
#
loop_
_entity_poly.entity_id
_entity_poly.type
_entity_poly.pdbx_seq_one_letter_code
_entity_poly.pdbx_strand_id
1 'polypeptide(L)'
;MKSNEIDMTTGSLPKKILMYSVPLMLSNVLQVMFNLCDVAVVGKFVGPLALGAVGSTSIIITLTTGILLGLAGGVNAVVALFVGAKNSANVKKAVHTSIVICMIAGLLLLLSGLFLSRPVLNLIGTKKELIDGAVIYLTIYLLGSPALAMYNYGCLLYTSPSPRDR
;
A
#
# COMPACT_ATOMS: atom_id res chain seq x y z
N MET A 1 -9.43 -13.52 -26.47
CA MET A 1 -10.02 -13.38 -25.12
C MET A 1 -10.65 -12.00 -25.07
N LYS A 2 -11.98 -11.90 -24.90
CA LYS A 2 -12.65 -10.60 -24.74
C LYS A 2 -12.18 -10.00 -23.41
N SER A 3 -11.48 -8.87 -23.44
CA SER A 3 -11.17 -8.10 -22.25
C SER A 3 -12.49 -7.63 -21.64
N ASN A 4 -12.72 -8.00 -20.38
CA ASN A 4 -13.86 -7.51 -19.59
C ASN A 4 -13.62 -6.07 -19.13
N GLU A 5 -13.08 -5.22 -19.99
CA GLU A 5 -12.88 -3.81 -19.69
C GLU A 5 -14.22 -3.09 -19.67
N ILE A 6 -14.55 -2.54 -18.52
CA ILE A 6 -15.74 -1.71 -18.36
C ILE A 6 -15.44 -0.34 -18.96
N ASP A 7 -15.92 -0.10 -20.18
CA ASP A 7 -15.83 1.22 -20.80
C ASP A 7 -16.68 2.23 -19.99
N MET A 8 -16.02 3.11 -19.24
CA MET A 8 -16.65 4.12 -18.39
C MET A 8 -17.23 5.31 -19.18
N THR A 9 -16.93 5.39 -20.49
CA THR A 9 -17.32 6.54 -21.31
C THR A 9 -18.72 6.42 -21.91
N THR A 10 -19.35 5.22 -21.88
CA THR A 10 -20.66 4.94 -22.49
C THR A 10 -21.63 4.31 -21.50
N GLY A 11 -22.90 4.74 -21.44
CA GLY A 11 -23.97 4.14 -20.64
C GLY A 11 -24.14 4.72 -19.22
N SER A 12 -24.92 4.05 -18.35
CA SER A 12 -25.26 4.54 -17.01
C SER A 12 -24.04 4.49 -16.07
N LEU A 13 -23.44 5.62 -15.79
CA LEU A 13 -22.27 5.81 -14.90
C LEU A 13 -22.44 5.18 -13.51
N PRO A 14 -23.58 5.35 -12.79
CA PRO A 14 -23.75 4.80 -11.44
C PRO A 14 -23.66 3.27 -11.39
N LYS A 15 -24.24 2.58 -12.36
CA LYS A 15 -24.21 1.11 -12.43
C LYS A 15 -22.78 0.58 -12.64
N LYS A 16 -22.00 1.25 -13.46
CA LYS A 16 -20.61 0.87 -13.74
C LYS A 16 -19.70 1.13 -12.55
N ILE A 17 -19.90 2.27 -11.87
CA ILE A 17 -19.19 2.58 -10.62
C ILE A 17 -19.47 1.51 -9.56
N LEU A 18 -20.73 1.15 -9.35
CA LEU A 18 -21.10 0.08 -8.40
C LEU A 18 -20.45 -1.27 -8.77
N MET A 19 -20.51 -1.64 -10.04
CA MET A 19 -19.95 -2.89 -10.53
C MET A 19 -18.42 -2.96 -10.36
N TYR A 20 -17.72 -1.82 -10.49
CA TYR A 20 -16.29 -1.71 -10.23
C TYR A 20 -15.96 -1.65 -8.74
N SER A 21 -16.80 -1.01 -7.95
CA SER A 21 -16.58 -0.84 -6.50
C SER A 21 -16.74 -2.13 -5.71
N VAL A 22 -17.65 -3.03 -6.11
CA VAL A 22 -17.90 -4.29 -5.38
C VAL A 22 -16.66 -5.18 -5.27
N PRO A 23 -15.89 -5.48 -6.32
CA PRO A 23 -14.65 -6.24 -6.20
C PRO A 23 -13.60 -5.55 -5.32
N LEU A 24 -13.48 -4.21 -5.39
CA LEU A 24 -12.56 -3.45 -4.57
C LEU A 24 -12.95 -3.50 -3.09
N MET A 25 -14.25 -3.37 -2.78
CA MET A 25 -14.76 -3.52 -1.42
C MET A 25 -14.49 -4.92 -0.88
N LEU A 26 -14.70 -5.95 -1.68
CA LEU A 26 -14.45 -7.34 -1.30
C LEU A 26 -12.95 -7.57 -1.01
N SER A 27 -12.06 -7.02 -1.83
CA SER A 27 -10.62 -7.07 -1.62
C SER A 27 -10.21 -6.39 -0.31
N ASN A 28 -10.79 -5.23 0.00
CA ASN A 28 -10.53 -4.52 1.26
C ASN A 28 -11.04 -5.31 2.47
N VAL A 29 -12.23 -5.91 2.38
CA VAL A 29 -12.76 -6.80 3.46
C VAL A 29 -11.83 -7.98 3.68
N LEU A 30 -11.35 -8.61 2.61
CA LEU A 30 -10.40 -9.71 2.70
C LEU A 30 -9.10 -9.28 3.39
N GLN A 31 -8.57 -8.12 3.04
CA GLN A 31 -7.36 -7.56 3.68
C GLN A 31 -7.55 -7.31 5.18
N VAL A 32 -8.70 -6.76 5.57
CA VAL A 32 -9.03 -6.57 7.00
C VAL A 32 -9.14 -7.91 7.73
N MET A 33 -9.74 -8.93 7.10
CA MET A 33 -9.81 -10.27 7.68
C MET A 33 -8.42 -10.89 7.87
N PHE A 34 -7.51 -10.75 6.93
CA PHE A 34 -6.12 -11.19 7.10
C PHE A 34 -5.45 -10.50 8.29
N ASN A 35 -5.57 -9.18 8.41
CA ASN A 35 -5.03 -8.45 9.56
C ASN A 35 -5.63 -8.92 10.89
N LEU A 36 -6.93 -9.20 10.95
CA LEU A 36 -7.59 -9.76 12.12
C LEU A 36 -7.05 -11.15 12.48
N CYS A 37 -6.83 -12.00 11.48
CA CYS A 37 -6.25 -13.32 11.69
C CYS A 37 -4.81 -13.22 12.24
N ASP A 38 -3.99 -12.34 11.70
CA ASP A 38 -2.63 -12.10 12.19
C ASP A 38 -2.63 -11.68 13.66
N VAL A 39 -3.46 -10.72 14.01
CA VAL A 39 -3.62 -10.24 15.40
C VAL A 39 -4.13 -11.36 16.32
N ALA A 40 -5.10 -12.17 15.86
CA ALA A 40 -5.62 -13.29 16.64
C ALA A 40 -4.57 -14.39 16.86
N VAL A 41 -3.77 -14.71 15.85
CA VAL A 41 -2.67 -15.69 15.96
C VAL A 41 -1.61 -15.19 16.93
N VAL A 42 -1.15 -13.95 16.80
CA VAL A 42 -0.17 -13.37 17.70
C VAL A 42 -0.69 -13.35 19.15
N GLY A 43 -1.94 -12.92 19.37
CA GLY A 43 -2.54 -12.88 20.69
C GLY A 43 -2.68 -14.25 21.34
N LYS A 44 -3.03 -15.28 20.56
CA LYS A 44 -3.26 -16.65 21.06
C LYS A 44 -1.95 -17.42 21.31
N PHE A 45 -0.96 -17.30 20.43
CA PHE A 45 0.23 -18.14 20.45
C PHE A 45 1.46 -17.47 21.07
N VAL A 46 1.57 -16.13 21.01
CA VAL A 46 2.74 -15.41 21.53
C VAL A 46 2.44 -14.69 22.84
N GLY A 47 1.19 -14.33 23.05
CA GLY A 47 0.71 -13.77 24.32
C GLY A 47 0.43 -12.27 24.31
N PRO A 48 -0.04 -11.71 25.44
CA PRO A 48 -0.56 -10.34 25.51
C PRO A 48 0.50 -9.25 25.30
N LEU A 49 1.75 -9.51 25.67
CA LEU A 49 2.85 -8.55 25.46
C LEU A 49 3.14 -8.36 23.96
N ALA A 50 3.19 -9.46 23.20
CA ALA A 50 3.39 -9.37 21.76
C ALA A 50 2.20 -8.68 21.07
N LEU A 51 0.98 -8.97 21.49
CA LEU A 51 -0.22 -8.30 21.00
C LEU A 51 -0.18 -6.80 21.28
N GLY A 52 0.25 -6.39 22.46
CA GLY A 52 0.46 -4.99 22.82
C GLY A 52 1.53 -4.30 21.98
N ALA A 53 2.62 -5.00 21.66
CA ALA A 53 3.68 -4.50 20.78
C ALA A 53 3.17 -4.26 19.37
N VAL A 54 2.46 -5.23 18.77
CA VAL A 54 1.82 -5.10 17.45
C VAL A 54 0.79 -3.97 17.44
N GLY A 55 -0.06 -3.88 18.47
CA GLY A 55 -1.04 -2.82 18.60
C GLY A 55 -0.42 -1.42 18.66
N SER A 56 0.68 -1.28 19.40
CA SER A 56 1.39 0.01 19.51
C SER A 56 2.02 0.48 18.18
N THR A 57 2.37 -0.45 17.30
CA THR A 57 2.96 -0.12 15.98
C THR A 57 1.92 0.12 14.89
N SER A 58 0.65 -0.24 15.11
CA SER A 58 -0.41 -0.22 14.09
C SER A 58 -0.61 1.17 13.46
N ILE A 59 -0.51 2.24 14.25
CA ILE A 59 -0.64 3.62 13.78
C ILE A 59 0.49 3.96 12.79
N ILE A 60 1.73 3.59 13.13
CA ILE A 60 2.92 3.86 12.29
C ILE A 60 2.82 3.06 10.98
N ILE A 61 2.39 1.81 11.07
CA ILE A 61 2.19 0.92 9.93
C ILE A 61 1.11 1.48 9.00
N THR A 62 -0.01 1.91 9.56
CA THR A 62 -1.12 2.52 8.79
C THR A 62 -0.66 3.80 8.09
N LEU A 63 0.09 4.65 8.79
CA LEU A 63 0.66 5.88 8.22
C LEU A 63 1.62 5.56 7.07
N THR A 64 2.55 4.62 7.28
CA THR A 64 3.53 4.18 6.28
C THR A 64 2.84 3.61 5.04
N THR A 65 1.89 2.71 5.23
CA THR A 65 1.10 2.12 4.14
C THR A 65 0.28 3.18 3.42
N GLY A 66 -0.32 4.12 4.15
CA GLY A 66 -1.06 5.26 3.58
C GLY A 66 -0.20 6.16 2.71
N ILE A 67 1.03 6.45 3.10
CA ILE A 67 2.00 7.21 2.29
C ILE A 67 2.32 6.47 1.00
N LEU A 68 2.61 5.16 1.07
CA LEU A 68 2.92 4.35 -0.11
C LEU A 68 1.72 4.24 -1.06
N LEU A 69 0.52 4.02 -0.54
CA LEU A 69 -0.71 3.98 -1.34
C LEU A 69 -1.03 5.33 -1.97
N GLY A 70 -0.87 6.42 -1.23
CA GLY A 70 -1.06 7.78 -1.74
C GLY A 70 -0.08 8.10 -2.87
N LEU A 71 1.19 7.73 -2.71
CA LEU A 71 2.21 7.91 -3.74
C LEU A 71 1.88 7.09 -5.00
N ALA A 72 1.55 5.81 -4.83
CA ALA A 72 1.19 4.93 -5.93
C ALA A 72 -0.10 5.41 -6.64
N GLY A 73 -1.10 5.88 -5.90
CA GLY A 73 -2.32 6.48 -6.44
C GLY A 73 -2.06 7.75 -7.25
N GLY A 74 -1.20 8.65 -6.76
CA GLY A 74 -0.78 9.86 -7.48
C GLY A 74 -0.09 9.53 -8.80
N VAL A 75 0.82 8.56 -8.78
CA VAL A 75 1.48 8.07 -9.99
C VAL A 75 0.47 7.51 -10.98
N ASN A 76 -0.47 6.69 -10.50
CA ASN A 76 -1.50 6.10 -11.35
C ASN A 76 -2.35 7.17 -12.04
N ALA A 77 -2.71 8.24 -11.32
CA ALA A 77 -3.45 9.37 -11.88
C ALA A 77 -2.67 10.05 -13.03
N VAL A 78 -1.36 10.27 -12.86
CA VAL A 78 -0.50 10.88 -13.88
C VAL A 78 -0.37 9.96 -15.10
N VAL A 79 -0.16 8.66 -14.91
CA VAL A 79 -0.09 7.68 -16.00
C VAL A 79 -1.41 7.64 -16.76
N ALA A 80 -2.55 7.58 -16.06
CA ALA A 80 -3.88 7.57 -16.66
C ALA A 80 -4.13 8.83 -17.52
N LEU A 81 -3.65 9.99 -17.09
CA LEU A 81 -3.74 11.26 -17.82
C LEU A 81 -2.98 11.20 -19.15
N PHE A 82 -1.75 10.67 -19.16
CA PHE A 82 -0.97 10.50 -20.39
C PHE A 82 -1.53 9.41 -21.32
N VAL A 83 -2.11 8.36 -20.75
CA VAL A 83 -2.84 7.33 -21.52
C VAL A 83 -4.06 7.94 -22.20
N GLY A 84 -4.86 8.73 -21.46
CA GLY A 84 -6.03 9.43 -22.01
C GLY A 84 -5.66 10.44 -23.12
N ALA A 85 -4.52 11.11 -22.97
CA ALA A 85 -3.96 12.01 -24.00
C ALA A 85 -3.33 11.28 -25.20
N LYS A 86 -3.35 9.93 -25.23
CA LYS A 86 -2.72 9.09 -26.28
C LYS A 86 -1.22 9.37 -26.50
N ASN A 87 -0.52 9.85 -25.46
CA ASN A 87 0.89 10.19 -25.53
C ASN A 87 1.76 9.06 -24.98
N SER A 88 2.00 8.04 -25.79
CA SER A 88 2.73 6.83 -25.41
C SER A 88 4.19 7.10 -24.99
N ALA A 89 4.82 8.15 -25.51
CA ALA A 89 6.19 8.54 -25.12
C ALA A 89 6.24 9.03 -23.66
N ASN A 90 5.28 9.85 -23.27
CA ASN A 90 5.20 10.35 -21.88
C ASN A 90 4.71 9.28 -20.90
N VAL A 91 3.87 8.34 -21.33
CA VAL A 91 3.51 7.16 -20.52
C VAL A 91 4.74 6.37 -20.13
N LYS A 92 5.62 6.02 -21.07
CA LYS A 92 6.87 5.29 -20.77
C LYS A 92 7.77 6.06 -19.80
N LYS A 93 7.94 7.37 -20.00
CA LYS A 93 8.72 8.22 -19.10
C LYS A 93 8.12 8.26 -17.69
N ALA A 94 6.80 8.46 -17.59
CA ALA A 94 6.08 8.50 -16.32
C ALA A 94 6.25 7.17 -15.56
N VAL A 95 6.09 6.03 -16.22
CA VAL A 95 6.27 4.70 -15.62
C VAL A 95 7.69 4.52 -15.09
N HIS A 96 8.73 4.83 -15.90
CA HIS A 96 10.12 4.71 -15.44
C HIS A 96 10.43 5.62 -14.24
N THR A 97 10.03 6.89 -14.32
CA THR A 97 10.23 7.85 -13.22
C THR A 97 9.53 7.39 -11.94
N SER A 98 8.34 6.83 -12.08
CA SER A 98 7.54 6.36 -10.96
C SER A 98 8.16 5.17 -10.23
N ILE A 99 8.78 4.24 -10.97
CA ILE A 99 9.54 3.12 -10.36
C ILE A 99 10.65 3.69 -9.47
N VAL A 100 11.41 4.64 -9.98
CA VAL A 100 12.52 5.26 -9.23
C VAL A 100 12.00 5.98 -7.98
N ILE A 101 10.91 6.75 -8.11
CA ILE A 101 10.29 7.45 -6.98
C ILE A 101 9.80 6.47 -5.91
N CYS A 102 9.11 5.40 -6.31
CA CYS A 102 8.62 4.37 -5.39
C CYS A 102 9.77 3.63 -4.68
N MET A 103 10.85 3.32 -5.39
CA MET A 103 12.05 2.70 -4.80
C MET A 103 12.71 3.63 -3.79
N ILE A 104 12.89 4.91 -4.12
CA ILE A 104 13.45 5.91 -3.20
C ILE A 104 12.57 6.07 -1.97
N ALA A 105 11.26 6.18 -2.15
CA ALA A 105 10.30 6.30 -1.04
C ALA A 105 10.35 5.06 -0.13
N GLY A 106 10.36 3.86 -0.70
CA GLY A 106 10.50 2.61 0.07
C GLY A 106 11.81 2.54 0.84
N LEU A 107 12.92 2.97 0.22
CA LEU A 107 14.23 3.02 0.87
C LEU A 107 14.29 4.07 1.99
N LEU A 108 13.70 5.25 1.79
CA LEU A 108 13.61 6.27 2.83
C LEU A 108 12.78 5.79 4.03
N LEU A 109 11.68 5.07 3.79
CA LEU A 109 10.87 4.47 4.84
C LEU A 109 11.64 3.37 5.58
N LEU A 110 12.42 2.55 4.88
CA LEU A 110 13.33 1.57 5.49
C LEU A 110 14.34 2.25 6.41
N LEU A 111 15.03 3.28 5.92
CA LEU A 111 16.04 4.00 6.70
C LEU A 111 15.40 4.71 7.91
N SER A 112 14.23 5.34 7.71
CA SER A 112 13.48 5.95 8.82
C SER A 112 13.10 4.91 9.88
N GLY A 113 12.73 3.72 9.47
CA GLY A 113 12.43 2.61 10.36
C GLY A 113 13.61 2.18 11.21
N LEU A 114 14.80 2.08 10.60
CA LEU A 114 16.00 1.68 11.33
C LEU A 114 16.42 2.71 12.40
N PHE A 115 16.29 4.00 12.10
CA PHE A 115 16.79 5.05 12.98
C PHE A 115 15.72 5.66 13.90
N LEU A 116 14.46 5.74 13.43
CA LEU A 116 13.40 6.48 14.10
C LEU A 116 12.38 5.59 14.83
N SER A 117 12.41 4.26 14.68
CA SER A 117 11.43 3.36 15.31
C SER A 117 11.36 3.57 16.82
N ARG A 118 12.50 3.56 17.50
CA ARG A 118 12.54 3.72 18.95
C ARG A 118 12.10 5.11 19.45
N PRO A 119 12.62 6.23 18.91
CA PRO A 119 12.17 7.56 19.31
C PRO A 119 10.68 7.81 19.02
N VAL A 120 10.17 7.34 17.87
CA VAL A 120 8.76 7.51 17.51
C VAL A 120 7.85 6.71 18.45
N LEU A 121 8.19 5.46 18.78
CA LEU A 121 7.42 4.65 19.73
C LEU A 121 7.41 5.26 21.13
N ASN A 122 8.52 5.85 21.58
CA ASN A 122 8.56 6.60 22.84
C ASN A 122 7.67 7.85 22.79
N LEU A 123 7.67 8.58 21.68
CA LEU A 123 6.85 9.79 21.51
C LEU A 123 5.35 9.47 21.55
N ILE A 124 4.94 8.33 21.02
CA ILE A 124 3.54 7.85 21.04
C ILE A 124 3.14 7.36 22.44
N GLY A 125 4.08 7.27 23.39
CA GLY A 125 3.79 6.83 24.74
C GLY A 125 3.67 5.31 24.91
N THR A 126 4.34 4.53 24.05
CA THR A 126 4.39 3.08 24.18
C THR A 126 5.00 2.68 25.53
N LYS A 127 4.37 1.74 26.24
CA LYS A 127 4.87 1.23 27.53
C LYS A 127 6.27 0.65 27.36
N LYS A 128 7.16 0.90 28.35
CA LYS A 128 8.55 0.45 28.32
C LYS A 128 8.71 -1.06 28.11
N GLU A 129 7.79 -1.85 28.66
CA GLU A 129 7.77 -3.31 28.52
C GLU A 129 7.48 -3.79 27.08
N LEU A 130 6.84 -2.95 26.27
CA LEU A 130 6.43 -3.27 24.89
C LEU A 130 7.41 -2.72 23.86
N ILE A 131 8.24 -1.74 24.21
CA ILE A 131 9.06 -0.99 23.24
C ILE A 131 10.00 -1.91 22.46
N ASP A 132 10.69 -2.82 23.14
CA ASP A 132 11.68 -3.68 22.46
C ASP A 132 11.00 -4.62 21.45
N GLY A 133 9.88 -5.23 21.82
CA GLY A 133 9.08 -6.03 20.88
C GLY A 133 8.49 -5.20 19.74
N ALA A 134 8.00 -4.00 20.03
CA ALA A 134 7.45 -3.07 19.05
C ALA A 134 8.52 -2.58 18.06
N VAL A 135 9.74 -2.28 18.53
CA VAL A 135 10.86 -1.89 17.65
C VAL A 135 11.24 -3.02 16.70
N ILE A 136 11.37 -4.25 17.22
CA ILE A 136 11.69 -5.42 16.37
C ILE A 136 10.62 -5.62 15.32
N TYR A 137 9.35 -5.63 15.71
CA TYR A 137 8.23 -5.82 14.78
C TYR A 137 8.18 -4.72 13.70
N LEU A 138 8.29 -3.45 14.13
CA LEU A 138 8.27 -2.31 13.22
C LEU A 138 9.47 -2.32 12.26
N THR A 139 10.66 -2.67 12.75
CA THR A 139 11.86 -2.76 11.91
C THR A 139 11.72 -3.84 10.85
N ILE A 140 11.22 -5.03 11.21
CA ILE A 140 10.98 -6.13 10.27
C ILE A 140 9.93 -5.71 9.22
N TYR A 141 8.85 -5.04 9.65
CA TYR A 141 7.83 -4.54 8.73
C TYR A 141 8.41 -3.53 7.73
N LEU A 142 9.18 -2.56 8.22
CA LEU A 142 9.77 -1.52 7.39
C LEU A 142 10.92 -2.04 6.49
N LEU A 143 11.56 -3.15 6.86
CA LEU A 143 12.46 -3.88 5.96
C LEU A 143 11.75 -4.35 4.68
N GLY A 144 10.47 -4.68 4.78
CA GLY A 144 9.62 -5.02 3.64
C GLY A 144 9.12 -3.82 2.84
N SER A 145 9.31 -2.58 3.29
CA SER A 145 8.72 -1.40 2.66
C SER A 145 9.14 -1.15 1.20
N PRO A 146 10.39 -1.43 0.74
CA PRO A 146 10.71 -1.31 -0.68
C PRO A 146 9.94 -2.31 -1.54
N ALA A 147 9.81 -3.55 -1.07
CA ALA A 147 9.03 -4.58 -1.77
C ALA A 147 7.53 -4.22 -1.78
N LEU A 148 7.00 -3.71 -0.66
CA LEU A 148 5.62 -3.25 -0.56
C LEU A 148 5.34 -2.05 -1.48
N ALA A 149 6.30 -1.11 -1.61
CA ALA A 149 6.21 0.01 -2.52
C ALA A 149 6.12 -0.46 -3.98
N MET A 150 6.98 -1.40 -4.37
CA MET A 150 6.97 -2.00 -5.71
C MET A 150 5.69 -2.79 -5.99
N TYR A 151 5.20 -3.54 -4.99
CA TYR A 151 3.95 -4.27 -5.11
C TYR A 151 2.75 -3.32 -5.32
N ASN A 152 2.60 -2.30 -4.49
CA ASN A 152 1.51 -1.32 -4.62
C ASN A 152 1.57 -0.58 -5.97
N TYR A 153 2.77 -0.19 -6.40
CA TYR A 153 2.96 0.42 -7.70
C TYR A 153 2.58 -0.53 -8.85
N GLY A 154 3.06 -1.78 -8.81
CA GLY A 154 2.77 -2.80 -9.81
C GLY A 154 1.28 -3.12 -9.91
N CYS A 155 0.59 -3.28 -8.78
CA CYS A 155 -0.85 -3.51 -8.72
C CYS A 155 -1.63 -2.38 -9.38
N LEU A 156 -1.32 -1.13 -9.03
CA LEU A 156 -2.02 0.03 -9.59
C LEU A 156 -1.72 0.24 -11.07
N LEU A 157 -0.50 -0.04 -11.52
CA LEU A 157 -0.14 0.05 -12.93
C LEU A 157 -0.82 -1.05 -13.75
N TYR A 158 -0.96 -2.25 -13.21
CA TYR A 158 -1.62 -3.37 -13.90
C TYR A 158 -3.14 -3.17 -14.01
N THR A 159 -3.76 -2.52 -13.03
CA THR A 159 -5.19 -2.17 -13.08
C THR A 159 -5.50 -0.95 -13.95
N SER A 160 -4.47 -0.18 -14.36
CA SER A 160 -4.63 0.89 -15.35
C SER A 160 -4.71 0.30 -16.75
N PRO A 161 -5.62 0.79 -17.63
CA PRO A 161 -5.76 0.29 -19.00
C PRO A 161 -4.44 0.42 -19.75
N SER A 162 -3.87 -0.71 -20.16
CA SER A 162 -2.60 -0.77 -20.89
C SER A 162 -2.76 -0.19 -22.30
N PRO A 163 -1.78 0.59 -22.81
CA PRO A 163 -1.77 1.05 -24.19
C PRO A 163 -1.65 -0.10 -25.23
N ARG A 164 -1.42 -1.34 -24.77
CA ARG A 164 -1.27 -2.51 -25.65
C ARG A 164 -2.60 -3.13 -26.12
N ASP A 165 -3.72 -2.74 -25.50
CA ASP A 165 -5.02 -3.36 -25.75
C ASP A 165 -5.88 -2.55 -26.74
N ARG A 166 -5.22 -1.79 -27.64
CA ARG A 166 -5.85 -1.09 -28.78
C ARG A 166 -5.24 -1.49 -30.11
#